data_b1d2595d98e6450b9a0dbd76c514029c
#
_entry.id   b1d2595d98e6450b9a0dbd76c514029c
#
_cell.length_a   1.000
_cell.length_b   1.000
_cell.length_c   1.000
_cell.angle_alpha   90.00
_cell.angle_beta   90.00
_cell.angle_gamma   90.00
#
_symmetry.space_group_name_H-M   'P 1'
#
loop_
_entity.id
_entity.type
_entity.pdbx_description
1 polymer ?
#
loop_
_entity_poly.entity_id
_entity_poly.type
_entity_poly.pdbx_seq_one_letter_code
_entity_poly.pdbx_strand_id
1 'polypeptide(L)' 'MTFYLHKAAVELGYDISFTIEQDGKMWHGTDADRIYLTANQKKAVETKALEIENAKIAARQNVLTKLGLTADEAAALLG' A
#
# COMPACT_ATOMS: atom_id res chain seq x y z
N MET A 1 -9.12 -1.39 4.69
CA MET A 1 -8.62 -0.33 3.81
C MET A 1 -7.12 -0.49 3.60
N THR A 2 -6.67 -0.38 2.40
CA THR A 2 -5.27 -0.57 2.03
C THR A 2 -4.58 0.78 1.89
N PHE A 3 -3.59 1.06 2.74
CA PHE A 3 -2.95 2.38 2.80
C PHE A 3 -1.86 2.59 1.76
N TYR A 4 -1.37 1.54 1.14
CA TYR A 4 -0.19 1.59 0.26
C TYR A 4 -0.54 1.48 -1.21
N LEU A 5 -1.76 1.87 -1.61
CA LEU A 5 -2.20 1.76 -3.01
C LEU A 5 -1.35 2.60 -3.95
N HIS A 6 -1.05 3.84 -3.60
CA HIS A 6 -0.22 4.71 -4.45
C HIS A 6 1.21 4.19 -4.56
N LYS A 7 1.79 3.74 -3.45
CA LYS A 7 3.13 3.17 -3.47
C LYS A 7 3.18 1.90 -4.30
N ALA A 8 2.17 1.03 -4.15
CA ALA A 8 2.05 -0.19 -4.94
C ALA A 8 1.95 0.12 -6.43
N ALA A 9 1.15 1.12 -6.79
CA ALA A 9 1.00 1.53 -8.19
C ALA A 9 2.33 2.02 -8.77
N VAL A 10 3.09 2.81 -8.02
CA VAL A 10 4.41 3.28 -8.44
C VAL A 10 5.36 2.10 -8.67
N GLU A 11 5.38 1.13 -7.76
CA GLU A 11 6.22 -0.06 -7.90
C GLU A 11 5.84 -0.93 -9.09
N LEU A 12 4.56 -0.90 -9.50
CA LEU A 12 4.09 -1.63 -10.66
C LEU A 12 4.24 -0.85 -11.98
N GLY A 13 4.73 0.40 -11.92
CA GLY A 13 4.97 1.21 -13.09
C GLY A 13 3.87 2.23 -13.42
N TYR A 14 2.88 2.40 -12.56
CA TYR A 14 1.80 3.38 -12.73
C TYR A 14 2.12 4.66 -11.97
N ASP A 15 3.30 5.21 -12.19
CA ASP A 15 3.80 6.35 -11.42
C ASP A 15 3.40 7.73 -11.95
N ILE A 16 2.79 7.80 -13.14
CA ILE A 16 2.37 9.07 -13.72
C ILE A 16 0.96 9.41 -13.24
N SER A 17 0.87 10.31 -12.26
CA SER A 17 -0.40 10.85 -11.76
C SER A 17 -1.45 9.79 -11.40
N PHE A 18 -1.01 8.70 -10.74
CA PHE A 18 -1.94 7.66 -10.31
C PHE A 18 -3.01 8.26 -9.39
N THR A 19 -4.27 8.03 -9.72
CA THR A 19 -5.41 8.59 -9.00
C THR A 19 -6.45 7.52 -8.73
N ILE A 20 -7.05 7.58 -7.53
CA ILE A 20 -8.16 6.71 -7.14
C ILE A 20 -9.39 7.59 -7.02
N GLU A 21 -10.42 7.32 -7.82
CA GLU A 21 -11.66 8.05 -7.79
C GLU A 21 -12.57 7.57 -6.63
N GLN A 22 -13.55 8.40 -6.26
CA GLN A 22 -14.47 8.07 -5.15
C GLN A 22 -15.26 6.79 -5.39
N ASP A 23 -15.52 6.45 -6.64
CA ASP A 23 -16.26 5.23 -7.00
C ASP A 23 -15.35 3.98 -7.02
N GLY A 24 -14.07 4.13 -6.71
CA GLY A 24 -13.11 3.04 -6.68
C GLY A 24 -12.34 2.83 -7.97
N LYS A 25 -12.62 3.61 -9.01
CA LYS A 25 -11.85 3.53 -10.27
C LYS A 25 -10.45 4.05 -10.06
N MET A 26 -9.50 3.40 -10.71
CA MET A 26 -8.10 3.79 -10.67
C MET A 26 -7.63 4.12 -12.07
N TRP A 27 -6.87 5.20 -12.21
CA TRP A 27 -6.30 5.59 -13.50
C TRP A 27 -4.93 6.24 -13.31
N HIS A 28 -4.15 6.27 -14.38
CA HIS A 28 -2.87 6.97 -14.41
C HIS A 28 -2.75 7.72 -15.74
N GLY A 29 -1.73 8.59 -15.83
CA GLY A 29 -1.54 9.42 -17.01
C GLY A 29 -1.87 10.87 -16.73
N THR A 30 -2.47 11.56 -17.69
CA THR A 30 -2.86 12.96 -17.57
C THR A 30 -4.39 13.10 -17.52
N ASP A 31 -4.88 14.25 -17.08
CA ASP A 31 -6.33 14.50 -17.07
C ASP A 31 -6.95 14.39 -18.46
N ALA A 32 -6.20 14.74 -19.51
CA ALA A 32 -6.66 14.62 -20.89
C ALA A 32 -6.59 13.17 -21.40
N ASP A 33 -5.59 12.41 -20.95
CA ASP A 33 -5.35 11.03 -21.38
C ASP A 33 -5.35 10.08 -20.18
N ARG A 34 -6.51 9.94 -19.57
CA ARG A 34 -6.68 9.02 -18.43
C ARG A 34 -6.68 7.58 -18.91
N ILE A 35 -5.78 6.79 -18.36
CA ILE A 35 -5.71 5.36 -18.64
C ILE A 35 -6.25 4.62 -17.44
N TYR A 36 -7.50 4.16 -17.55
CA TYR A 36 -8.15 3.43 -16.48
C TYR A 36 -7.62 2.01 -16.37
N LEU A 37 -7.36 1.57 -15.15
CA LEU A 37 -6.89 0.22 -14.90
C LEU A 37 -8.03 -0.77 -15.09
N THR A 38 -7.70 -1.94 -15.68
CA THR A 38 -8.64 -3.05 -15.78
C THR A 38 -8.86 -3.66 -14.38
N ALA A 39 -9.88 -4.50 -14.24
CA ALA A 39 -10.14 -5.21 -12.99
C ALA A 39 -8.91 -6.00 -12.52
N ASN A 40 -8.22 -6.66 -13.45
CA ASN A 40 -7.00 -7.42 -13.13
C ASN A 40 -5.88 -6.50 -12.67
N GLN A 41 -5.71 -5.34 -13.31
CA GLN A 41 -4.68 -4.37 -12.93
C GLN A 41 -4.97 -3.77 -11.56
N LYS A 42 -6.22 -3.43 -11.26
CA LYS A 42 -6.62 -2.94 -9.94
C LYS A 42 -6.34 -3.99 -8.86
N LYS A 43 -6.65 -5.25 -9.15
CA LYS A 43 -6.39 -6.34 -8.22
C LYS A 43 -4.89 -6.50 -7.97
N ALA A 44 -4.06 -6.33 -9.00
CA ALA A 44 -2.61 -6.39 -8.86
C ALA A 44 -2.10 -5.27 -7.94
N VAL A 45 -2.63 -4.05 -8.07
CA VAL A 45 -2.28 -2.93 -7.20
C VAL A 45 -2.66 -3.23 -5.76
N GLU A 46 -3.87 -3.73 -5.52
CA GLU A 46 -4.34 -4.09 -4.18
C GLU A 46 -3.49 -5.18 -3.56
N THR A 47 -3.17 -6.22 -4.33
CA THR A 47 -2.31 -7.32 -3.86
C THR A 47 -0.91 -6.81 -3.49
N LYS A 48 -0.33 -5.96 -4.34
CA LYS A 48 0.98 -5.38 -4.07
C LYS A 48 0.95 -4.50 -2.82
N ALA A 49 -0.12 -3.73 -2.64
CA ALA A 49 -0.29 -2.89 -1.46
C ALA A 49 -0.37 -3.74 -0.18
N LEU A 50 -1.07 -4.87 -0.22
CA LEU A 50 -1.12 -5.81 0.90
C LEU A 50 0.24 -6.41 1.19
N GLU A 51 1.02 -6.75 0.15
CA GLU A 51 2.38 -7.26 0.32
C GLU A 51 3.28 -6.23 1.02
N ILE A 52 3.18 -4.95 0.64
CA ILE A 52 3.94 -3.87 1.28
C ILE A 52 3.53 -3.73 2.74
N GLU A 53 2.24 -3.75 3.03
CA GLU A 53 1.72 -3.64 4.39
C GLU A 53 2.21 -4.81 5.25
N ASN A 54 2.09 -6.03 4.74
CA ASN A 54 2.52 -7.24 5.45
C ASN A 54 4.03 -7.23 5.70
N ALA A 55 4.83 -6.78 4.74
CA ALA A 55 6.27 -6.66 4.91
C ALA A 55 6.62 -5.68 6.03
N LYS A 56 5.91 -4.56 6.13
CA LYS A 56 6.12 -3.58 7.20
C LYS A 56 5.71 -4.12 8.56
N ILE A 57 4.61 -4.85 8.64
CA ILE A 57 4.17 -5.49 9.88
C ILE A 57 5.21 -6.52 10.33
N ALA A 58 5.69 -7.37 9.43
CA ALA A 58 6.70 -8.37 9.74
C ALA A 58 8.00 -7.72 10.22
N ALA A 59 8.44 -6.65 9.57
CA ALA A 59 9.64 -5.92 9.97
C ALA A 59 9.50 -5.34 11.37
N ARG A 60 8.33 -4.78 11.69
CA ARG A 60 8.04 -4.24 13.02
C ARG A 60 8.09 -5.32 14.08
N GLN A 61 7.48 -6.48 13.81
CA GLN A 61 7.47 -7.60 14.73
C GLN A 61 8.89 -8.13 14.98
N ASN A 62 9.72 -8.18 13.93
CA ASN A 62 11.12 -8.59 14.08
C ASN A 62 11.90 -7.63 14.99
N VAL A 63 11.69 -6.33 14.85
CA VAL A 63 12.31 -5.33 15.72
C VAL A 63 11.88 -5.53 17.17
N LEU A 64 10.58 -5.74 17.41
CA LEU A 64 10.05 -5.97 18.75
C LEU A 64 10.66 -7.23 19.37
N THR A 65 10.79 -8.29 18.59
CA THR A 65 11.43 -9.53 19.05
C THR A 65 12.89 -9.30 19.46
N LYS A 66 13.63 -8.54 18.67
CA LYS A 66 15.03 -8.20 18.95
C LYS A 66 15.17 -7.36 20.23
N LEU A 67 14.22 -6.50 20.49
CA LEU A 67 14.21 -5.65 21.68
C LEU A 67 13.67 -6.38 22.92
N GLY A 68 13.11 -7.58 22.74
CA GLY A 68 12.52 -8.35 23.84
C GLY A 68 11.19 -7.78 24.33
N LEU A 69 10.53 -6.98 23.51
CA LEU A 69 9.25 -6.38 23.86
C LEU A 69 8.08 -7.16 23.28
N THR A 70 6.97 -7.21 24.01
CA THR A 70 5.72 -7.70 23.48
C THR A 70 5.04 -6.59 22.68
N ALA A 71 4.04 -6.96 21.87
CA ALA A 71 3.26 -5.98 21.12
C ALA A 71 2.57 -4.98 22.06
N ASP A 72 2.07 -5.45 23.21
CA ASP A 72 1.41 -4.61 24.20
C ASP A 72 2.39 -3.61 24.84
N GLU A 73 3.60 -4.07 25.15
CA GLU A 73 4.63 -3.20 25.73
C GLU A 73 5.06 -2.13 24.72
N ALA A 74 5.23 -2.52 23.46
CA ALA A 74 5.58 -1.58 22.41
C ALA A 74 4.47 -0.54 22.20
N ALA A 75 3.22 -0.96 22.22
CA ALA A 75 2.07 -0.05 22.12
C ALA A 75 2.05 0.96 23.27
N ALA A 76 2.34 0.52 24.48
CA ALA A 76 2.42 1.38 25.65
C ALA A 76 3.53 2.43 25.52
N LEU A 77 4.68 2.05 24.94
CA LEU A 77 5.80 2.97 24.73
C LEU A 77 5.52 4.00 23.64
N LEU A 78 4.78 3.61 22.62
CA LEU A 78 4.49 4.47 21.46
C LEU A 78 3.26 5.37 21.68
N GLY A 79 2.60 5.17 22.77
CA GLY A 79 1.47 5.98 23.13
C GLY A 79 0.15 5.51 22.70
#